data_556ab39217af1ae20032d2e83014700f
#
_entry.id   556ab39217af1ae20032d2e83014700f
#
_cell.length_a   1.000
_cell.length_b   1.000
_cell.length_c   1.000
_cell.angle_alpha   90.00
_cell.angle_beta   90.00
_cell.angle_gamma   90.00
#
_symmetry.space_group_name_H-M   'P 1'
#
loop_
_entity.id
_entity.type
_entity.pdbx_description
1 polymer ?
#
loop_
_entity_poly.entity_id
_entity_poly.type
_entity_poly.pdbx_seq_one_letter_code
_entity_poly.pdbx_strand_id
1 'polypeptide(L)'
;MSPKSRLYTLVKAWKNKPFQEVRDACGERWLGLSTQALEEHQSWSQRQAISHEPIFNAQGTKLTGSLFRPLLNADNTQLLRLFMEGLDTVSYWYRSGRFIPGILAIPHTTMSSSTSVDALSDLILNSRLPVGLVSLGIQTLPPAENMPDCKEGLFRLRRLGVLLHLMDFTGTSEQLHFLEEMQPDAIHIEIGQFRNQALPIDLIRQIRALQIQTYASHLTLIQDLTNASTLGIDHCYGGLMMPPVSRHQTLQIDDSRLARAIFSLHPHKHQNQNGDK
;
A
#
# COMPACT_ATOMS: atom_id res chain seq x y z
N MET A 1 -17.12 -23.08 13.14
CA MET A 1 -17.15 -22.64 11.72
C MET A 1 -15.80 -22.95 11.10
N SER A 2 -15.75 -23.64 9.96
CA SER A 2 -14.49 -23.98 9.30
C SER A 2 -13.81 -22.71 8.73
N PRO A 3 -12.47 -22.67 8.63
CA PRO A 3 -11.74 -21.53 8.02
C PRO A 3 -12.25 -21.20 6.61
N LYS A 4 -12.71 -22.22 5.86
CA LYS A 4 -13.31 -22.06 4.52
C LYS A 4 -14.61 -21.24 4.53
N SER A 5 -15.41 -21.34 5.61
CA SER A 5 -16.69 -20.62 5.69
C SER A 5 -16.48 -19.13 6.01
N ARG A 6 -15.42 -18.77 6.77
CA ARG A 6 -15.11 -17.37 7.10
C ARG A 6 -14.59 -16.58 5.89
N LEU A 7 -13.73 -17.21 5.08
CA LEU A 7 -13.22 -16.54 3.87
C LEU A 7 -14.33 -16.37 2.83
N TYR A 8 -15.20 -17.37 2.69
CA TYR A 8 -16.39 -17.26 1.83
C TYR A 8 -17.31 -16.13 2.29
N THR A 9 -17.47 -15.94 3.61
CA THR A 9 -18.25 -14.84 4.18
C THR A 9 -17.59 -13.49 3.92
N LEU A 10 -16.26 -13.39 4.01
CA LEU A 10 -15.52 -12.15 3.70
C LEU A 10 -15.60 -11.79 2.22
N VAL A 11 -15.38 -12.76 1.33
CA VAL A 11 -15.50 -12.55 -0.13
C VAL A 11 -16.96 -12.27 -0.52
N LYS A 12 -17.93 -12.91 0.14
CA LYS A 12 -19.35 -12.65 -0.07
C LYS A 12 -19.77 -11.28 0.49
N ALA A 13 -19.27 -10.89 1.64
CA ALA A 13 -19.49 -9.55 2.19
C ALA A 13 -18.84 -8.48 1.30
N TRP A 14 -17.69 -8.76 0.73
CA TRP A 14 -17.03 -7.87 -0.23
C TRP A 14 -17.77 -7.80 -1.57
N LYS A 15 -18.28 -8.94 -2.10
CA LYS A 15 -19.14 -8.97 -3.30
C LYS A 15 -20.52 -8.33 -3.09
N ASN A 16 -21.04 -8.37 -1.87
CA ASN A 16 -22.33 -7.78 -1.52
C ASN A 16 -22.22 -6.33 -1.02
N LYS A 17 -21.02 -5.75 -0.96
CA LYS A 17 -20.91 -4.30 -0.76
C LYS A 17 -21.55 -3.63 -1.97
N PRO A 18 -22.51 -2.75 -1.77
CA PRO A 18 -23.19 -2.09 -2.86
C PRO A 18 -22.18 -1.19 -3.58
N PHE A 19 -21.59 -1.73 -4.64
CA PHE A 19 -20.96 -0.87 -5.62
C PHE A 19 -22.07 -0.01 -6.20
N GLN A 20 -21.96 1.29 -6.03
CA GLN A 20 -22.86 2.22 -6.67
C GLN A 20 -22.21 2.76 -7.95
N GLU A 21 -23.06 3.07 -8.90
CA GLU A 21 -22.64 3.77 -10.10
C GLU A 21 -22.27 5.20 -9.71
N VAL A 22 -21.01 5.55 -9.89
CA VAL A 22 -20.47 6.89 -9.65
C VAL A 22 -20.20 7.54 -11.01
N ARG A 23 -20.52 8.82 -11.16
CA ARG A 23 -20.11 9.60 -12.34
C ARG A 23 -18.89 10.41 -11.98
N ASP A 24 -17.89 10.37 -12.87
CA ASP A 24 -16.76 11.27 -12.79
C ASP A 24 -17.10 12.69 -13.27
N ALA A 25 -16.12 13.60 -13.19
CA ALA A 25 -16.31 14.99 -13.63
C ALA A 25 -16.57 15.10 -15.16
N CYS A 26 -16.25 14.07 -15.94
CA CYS A 26 -16.54 14.00 -17.37
C CYS A 26 -17.90 13.36 -17.68
N GLY A 27 -18.65 12.92 -16.64
CA GLY A 27 -19.95 12.28 -16.77
C GLY A 27 -19.89 10.81 -17.12
N GLU A 28 -18.71 10.19 -17.19
CA GLU A 28 -18.56 8.76 -17.40
C GLU A 28 -18.99 7.97 -16.17
N ARG A 29 -19.58 6.79 -16.42
CA ARG A 29 -20.10 5.92 -15.36
C ARG A 29 -19.06 4.90 -14.94
N TRP A 30 -18.78 4.85 -13.66
CA TRP A 30 -17.85 3.91 -13.04
C TRP A 30 -18.50 3.14 -11.90
N LEU A 31 -18.06 1.90 -11.69
CA LEU A 31 -18.39 1.16 -10.47
C LEU A 31 -17.39 1.58 -9.38
N GLY A 32 -17.89 2.18 -8.31
CA GLY A 32 -17.11 2.60 -7.16
C GLY A 32 -17.66 2.02 -5.86
N LEU A 33 -16.87 2.10 -4.80
CA LEU A 33 -17.36 1.83 -3.46
C LEU A 33 -18.42 2.86 -3.09
N SER A 34 -19.52 2.41 -2.46
CA SER A 34 -20.52 3.33 -1.93
C SER A 34 -19.89 4.24 -0.87
N THR A 35 -20.45 5.45 -0.69
CA THR A 35 -20.04 6.37 0.36
C THR A 35 -20.05 5.69 1.73
N GLN A 36 -21.06 4.87 2.01
CA GLN A 36 -21.16 4.08 3.23
C GLN A 36 -20.00 3.11 3.39
N ALA A 37 -19.58 2.41 2.30
CA ALA A 37 -18.45 1.49 2.36
C ALA A 37 -17.11 2.22 2.60
N LEU A 38 -16.96 3.45 2.08
CA LEU A 38 -15.81 4.31 2.35
C LEU A 38 -15.81 4.82 3.80
N GLU A 39 -16.94 5.23 4.32
CA GLU A 39 -17.11 5.66 5.72
C GLU A 39 -16.86 4.52 6.70
N GLU A 40 -17.36 3.31 6.41
CA GLU A 40 -17.07 2.11 7.19
C GLU A 40 -15.58 1.79 7.19
N HIS A 41 -14.90 1.91 6.04
CA HIS A 41 -13.47 1.72 5.93
C HIS A 41 -12.69 2.73 6.77
N GLN A 42 -13.04 4.02 6.68
CA GLN A 42 -12.42 5.07 7.48
C GLN A 42 -12.68 4.88 8.98
N SER A 43 -13.92 4.59 9.37
CA SER A 43 -14.32 4.31 10.75
C SER A 43 -13.59 3.08 11.32
N TRP A 44 -13.36 2.04 10.50
CA TRP A 44 -12.62 0.85 10.91
C TRP A 44 -11.14 1.18 11.14
N SER A 45 -10.51 1.92 10.24
CA SER A 45 -9.11 2.37 10.36
C SER A 45 -8.88 3.21 11.61
N GLN A 46 -9.86 4.03 12.00
CA GLN A 46 -9.77 4.86 13.22
C GLN A 46 -9.90 4.08 14.53
N ARG A 47 -10.58 2.92 14.53
CA ARG A 47 -10.82 2.12 15.76
C ARG A 47 -9.67 1.20 16.13
N GLN A 48 -8.76 0.90 15.21
CA GLN A 48 -7.64 0.03 15.45
C GLN A 48 -6.36 0.85 15.58
N ALA A 49 -5.54 0.54 16.59
CA ALA A 49 -4.24 1.19 16.79
C ALA A 49 -3.34 1.01 15.55
N ILE A 50 -3.52 -0.08 14.80
CA ILE A 50 -2.84 -0.39 13.56
C ILE A 50 -3.85 -0.88 12.53
N SER A 51 -3.84 -0.25 11.37
CA SER A 51 -4.54 -0.70 10.19
C SER A 51 -3.61 -1.54 9.32
N HIS A 52 -4.05 -2.74 8.96
CA HIS A 52 -3.33 -3.60 8.02
C HIS A 52 -4.02 -3.53 6.67
N GLU A 53 -3.46 -2.76 5.77
CA GLU A 53 -3.96 -2.67 4.39
C GLU A 53 -3.24 -3.67 3.51
N PRO A 54 -3.90 -4.74 3.02
CA PRO A 54 -3.28 -5.69 2.11
C PRO A 54 -2.89 -5.03 0.79
N ILE A 55 -1.69 -5.34 0.31
CA ILE A 55 -1.14 -4.85 -0.94
C ILE A 55 -1.11 -6.00 -1.94
N PHE A 56 -1.55 -5.74 -3.16
CA PHE A 56 -1.64 -6.71 -4.23
C PHE A 56 -0.73 -6.32 -5.40
N ASN A 57 -0.41 -7.28 -6.27
CA ASN A 57 0.17 -6.96 -7.57
C ASN A 57 -0.83 -6.12 -8.41
N ALA A 58 -0.36 -5.49 -9.46
CA ALA A 58 -1.16 -4.60 -10.32
C ALA A 58 -2.44 -5.25 -10.85
N GLN A 59 -2.44 -6.57 -11.04
CA GLN A 59 -3.61 -7.32 -11.50
C GLN A 59 -4.58 -7.66 -10.35
N GLY A 60 -4.22 -7.37 -9.10
CA GLY A 60 -5.03 -7.70 -7.92
C GLY A 60 -5.16 -9.19 -7.64
N THR A 61 -4.30 -10.02 -8.24
CA THR A 61 -4.42 -11.48 -8.19
C THR A 61 -3.55 -12.15 -7.13
N LYS A 62 -2.58 -11.41 -6.58
CA LYS A 62 -1.61 -11.93 -5.62
C LYS A 62 -1.35 -10.91 -4.51
N LEU A 63 -1.38 -11.37 -3.26
CA LEU A 63 -0.94 -10.60 -2.11
C LEU A 63 0.58 -10.45 -2.14
N THR A 64 1.07 -9.21 -2.12
CA THR A 64 2.51 -8.89 -2.22
C THR A 64 3.07 -8.19 -1.00
N GLY A 65 2.22 -7.73 -0.08
CA GLY A 65 2.65 -7.06 1.14
C GLY A 65 1.47 -6.58 1.97
N SER A 66 1.78 -5.83 3.02
CA SER A 66 0.78 -5.16 3.85
C SER A 66 1.31 -3.84 4.38
N LEU A 67 0.48 -2.82 4.36
CA LEU A 67 0.80 -1.48 4.86
C LEU A 67 0.22 -1.29 6.26
N PHE A 68 1.06 -0.84 7.17
CA PHE A 68 0.72 -0.46 8.54
C PHE A 68 0.74 1.06 8.64
N ARG A 69 -0.41 1.67 8.94
CA ARG A 69 -0.52 3.11 9.11
C ARG A 69 -0.74 3.46 10.58
N PRO A 70 -0.04 4.48 11.11
CA PRO A 70 -0.36 5.03 12.42
C PRO A 70 -1.72 5.72 12.40
N LEU A 71 -2.32 5.85 13.57
CA LEU A 71 -3.43 6.78 13.74
C LEU A 71 -2.96 8.21 13.43
N LEU A 72 -3.88 9.04 12.93
CA LEU A 72 -3.63 10.46 12.74
C LEU A 72 -3.15 11.07 14.07
N ASN A 73 -2.07 11.87 14.00
CA ASN A 73 -1.45 12.53 15.15
C ASN A 73 -0.85 11.59 16.21
N ALA A 74 -0.38 10.40 15.81
CA ALA A 74 0.33 9.50 16.70
C ALA A 74 1.59 10.17 17.27
N ASP A 75 1.78 10.11 18.59
CA ASP A 75 3.02 10.52 19.24
C ASP A 75 4.14 9.47 19.06
N ASN A 76 5.36 9.81 19.48
CA ASN A 76 6.50 8.92 19.33
C ASN A 76 6.31 7.57 20.05
N THR A 77 5.61 7.54 21.18
CA THR A 77 5.33 6.29 21.92
C THR A 77 4.37 5.42 21.12
N GLN A 78 3.35 6.02 20.56
CA GLN A 78 2.38 5.33 19.69
C GLN A 78 3.04 4.82 18.40
N LEU A 79 3.98 5.58 17.83
CA LEU A 79 4.76 5.17 16.67
C LEU A 79 5.68 3.99 16.96
N LEU A 80 6.38 3.99 18.09
CA LEU A 80 7.19 2.84 18.52
C LEU A 80 6.33 1.61 18.76
N ARG A 81 5.16 1.78 19.38
CA ARG A 81 4.19 0.70 19.57
C ARG A 81 3.70 0.14 18.23
N LEU A 82 3.34 1.01 17.27
CA LEU A 82 3.00 0.62 15.91
C LEU A 82 4.09 -0.24 15.30
N PHE A 83 5.34 0.21 15.46
CA PHE A 83 6.49 -0.49 14.93
C PHE A 83 6.66 -1.88 15.55
N MET A 84 6.56 -1.99 16.86
CA MET A 84 6.61 -3.28 17.59
C MET A 84 5.51 -4.22 17.11
N GLU A 85 4.26 -3.76 17.06
CA GLU A 85 3.12 -4.57 16.64
C GLU A 85 3.21 -4.95 15.15
N GLY A 86 3.74 -4.06 14.31
CA GLY A 86 4.01 -4.34 12.90
C GLY A 86 5.06 -5.43 12.72
N LEU A 87 6.19 -5.32 13.42
CA LEU A 87 7.24 -6.34 13.39
C LEU A 87 6.75 -7.69 13.94
N ASP A 88 5.97 -7.70 15.05
CA ASP A 88 5.36 -8.92 15.57
C ASP A 88 4.40 -9.56 14.57
N THR A 89 3.63 -8.74 13.86
CA THR A 89 2.71 -9.22 12.83
C THR A 89 3.44 -9.84 11.65
N VAL A 90 4.49 -9.19 11.13
CA VAL A 90 5.33 -9.74 10.06
C VAL A 90 6.03 -11.03 10.52
N SER A 91 6.54 -11.06 11.76
CA SER A 91 7.13 -12.25 12.38
C SER A 91 6.12 -13.39 12.49
N TYR A 92 4.89 -13.07 12.84
CA TYR A 92 3.80 -14.06 12.89
C TYR A 92 3.53 -14.68 11.52
N TRP A 93 3.45 -13.87 10.46
CA TRP A 93 3.27 -14.38 9.09
C TRP A 93 4.45 -15.21 8.63
N TYR A 94 5.68 -14.72 8.87
CA TYR A 94 6.90 -15.44 8.53
C TYR A 94 6.97 -16.83 9.20
N ARG A 95 6.72 -16.90 10.50
CA ARG A 95 6.67 -18.17 11.24
C ARG A 95 5.54 -19.09 10.80
N SER A 96 4.48 -18.54 10.22
CA SER A 96 3.38 -19.30 9.61
C SER A 96 3.68 -19.76 8.18
N GLY A 97 4.89 -19.57 7.68
CA GLY A 97 5.31 -19.94 6.33
C GLY A 97 4.83 -18.99 5.23
N ARG A 98 4.38 -17.79 5.58
CA ARG A 98 3.93 -16.76 4.62
C ARG A 98 4.91 -15.59 4.61
N PHE A 99 5.54 -15.38 3.46
CA PHE A 99 6.49 -14.28 3.24
C PHE A 99 5.73 -13.04 2.77
N ILE A 100 5.14 -12.29 3.72
CA ILE A 100 4.37 -11.10 3.46
C ILE A 100 5.16 -9.90 4.01
N PRO A 101 5.80 -9.08 3.15
CA PRO A 101 6.51 -7.88 3.59
C PRO A 101 5.57 -6.89 4.28
N GLY A 102 6.06 -6.25 5.33
CA GLY A 102 5.36 -5.17 6.04
C GLY A 102 5.98 -3.81 5.72
N ILE A 103 5.17 -2.87 5.27
CA ILE A 103 5.55 -1.47 5.09
C ILE A 103 5.02 -0.70 6.29
N LEU A 104 5.90 -0.12 7.08
CA LEU A 104 5.56 0.65 8.28
C LEU A 104 5.62 2.14 7.91
N ALA A 105 4.46 2.77 7.79
CA ALA A 105 4.37 4.20 7.48
C ALA A 105 4.75 5.03 8.71
N ILE A 106 5.70 5.93 8.55
CA ILE A 106 6.25 6.77 9.62
C ILE A 106 6.36 8.22 9.17
N PRO A 107 6.15 9.19 10.05
CA PRO A 107 6.41 10.58 9.74
C PRO A 107 7.92 10.85 9.70
N HIS A 108 8.35 11.81 8.89
CA HIS A 108 9.75 12.20 8.77
C HIS A 108 10.38 12.65 10.11
N THR A 109 9.58 13.25 11.01
CA THR A 109 10.03 13.69 12.32
C THR A 109 10.66 12.59 13.17
N THR A 110 10.20 11.35 12.99
CA THR A 110 10.78 10.17 13.65
C THR A 110 12.19 9.91 13.14
N MET A 111 12.46 10.14 11.86
CA MET A 111 13.78 9.93 11.25
C MET A 111 14.77 11.02 11.58
N SER A 112 14.31 12.24 11.88
CA SER A 112 15.16 13.34 12.32
C SER A 112 15.56 13.26 13.81
N SER A 113 15.06 12.26 14.54
CA SER A 113 15.39 12.02 15.95
C SER A 113 16.34 10.83 16.11
N SER A 114 17.58 11.07 16.49
CA SER A 114 18.57 10.00 16.72
C SER A 114 18.07 8.95 17.72
N THR A 115 17.43 9.39 18.81
CA THR A 115 16.84 8.48 19.81
C THR A 115 15.76 7.56 19.22
N SER A 116 14.91 8.11 18.35
CA SER A 116 13.88 7.32 17.68
C SER A 116 14.51 6.32 16.69
N VAL A 117 15.52 6.76 15.93
CA VAL A 117 16.25 5.88 14.99
C VAL A 117 16.99 4.78 15.74
N ASP A 118 17.58 5.04 16.90
CA ASP A 118 18.23 4.03 17.75
C ASP A 118 17.20 2.99 18.22
N ALA A 119 16.05 3.44 18.75
CA ALA A 119 14.98 2.55 19.20
C ALA A 119 14.44 1.69 18.06
N LEU A 120 14.22 2.26 16.86
CA LEU A 120 13.80 1.51 15.69
C LEU A 120 14.85 0.49 15.24
N SER A 121 16.14 0.86 15.27
CA SER A 121 17.25 -0.03 14.94
C SER A 121 17.27 -1.24 15.87
N ASP A 122 17.14 -1.02 17.18
CA ASP A 122 17.09 -2.10 18.17
C ASP A 122 15.88 -3.02 17.96
N LEU A 123 14.71 -2.47 17.66
CA LEU A 123 13.51 -3.26 17.36
C LEU A 123 13.70 -4.14 16.12
N ILE A 124 14.28 -3.59 15.03
CA ILE A 124 14.55 -4.33 13.79
C ILE A 124 15.53 -5.47 14.06
N LEU A 125 16.66 -5.18 14.71
CA LEU A 125 17.68 -6.19 15.02
C LEU A 125 17.13 -7.32 15.92
N ASN A 126 16.33 -6.95 16.93
CA ASN A 126 15.75 -7.92 17.85
C ASN A 126 14.62 -8.75 17.22
N SER A 127 13.96 -8.26 16.16
CA SER A 127 12.90 -8.99 15.45
C SER A 127 13.41 -10.26 14.77
N ARG A 128 14.69 -10.30 14.39
CA ARG A 128 15.34 -11.39 13.63
C ARG A 128 14.61 -11.72 12.33
N LEU A 129 13.89 -10.77 11.77
CA LEU A 129 13.23 -10.93 10.48
C LEU A 129 14.27 -10.95 9.36
N PRO A 130 14.05 -11.75 8.31
CA PRO A 130 14.87 -11.68 7.10
C PRO A 130 14.86 -10.27 6.49
N VAL A 131 15.99 -9.88 5.92
CA VAL A 131 16.14 -8.66 5.13
C VAL A 131 15.08 -8.61 4.03
N GLY A 132 14.49 -7.44 3.82
CA GLY A 132 13.46 -7.23 2.80
C GLY A 132 12.03 -7.58 3.23
N LEU A 133 11.82 -8.14 4.44
CA LEU A 133 10.46 -8.30 4.99
C LEU A 133 9.97 -7.07 5.75
N VAL A 134 10.84 -6.09 5.99
CA VAL A 134 10.49 -4.83 6.68
C VAL A 134 10.85 -3.67 5.77
N SER A 135 9.89 -2.81 5.53
CA SER A 135 10.05 -1.57 4.78
C SER A 135 9.55 -0.39 5.60
N LEU A 136 10.16 0.77 5.39
CA LEU A 136 9.73 2.05 5.98
C LEU A 136 9.11 2.92 4.90
N GLY A 137 7.88 3.38 5.14
CA GLY A 137 7.19 4.34 4.28
C GLY A 137 7.26 5.74 4.87
N ILE A 138 8.01 6.65 4.25
CA ILE A 138 8.06 8.06 4.65
C ILE A 138 6.86 8.76 4.04
N GLN A 139 5.94 9.25 4.89
CA GLN A 139 4.67 9.84 4.43
C GLN A 139 4.84 11.22 3.79
N THR A 140 5.73 12.05 4.36
CA THR A 140 6.02 13.39 3.85
C THR A 140 7.50 13.66 3.95
N LEU A 141 8.06 14.43 3.04
CA LEU A 141 9.43 14.88 3.16
C LEU A 141 9.56 15.95 4.25
N PRO A 142 10.66 15.97 4.99
CA PRO A 142 10.91 17.03 5.95
C PRO A 142 11.16 18.36 5.24
N PRO A 143 10.96 19.49 5.93
CA PRO A 143 11.43 20.77 5.46
C PRO A 143 12.97 20.75 5.31
N ALA A 144 13.49 21.67 4.48
CA ALA A 144 14.89 21.64 4.05
C ALA A 144 15.89 21.64 5.24
N GLU A 145 15.57 22.33 6.33
CA GLU A 145 16.40 22.40 7.53
C GLU A 145 16.54 21.05 8.26
N ASN A 146 15.54 20.18 8.19
CA ASN A 146 15.52 18.87 8.84
C ASN A 146 15.91 17.72 7.89
N MET A 147 16.14 18.02 6.63
CA MET A 147 16.45 17.02 5.61
C MET A 147 17.76 16.26 5.89
N PRO A 148 18.86 16.91 6.33
CA PRO A 148 20.10 16.20 6.63
C PRO A 148 19.95 15.15 7.73
N ASP A 149 19.30 15.48 8.84
CA ASP A 149 19.09 14.56 9.96
C ASP A 149 18.17 13.40 9.57
N CYS A 150 17.12 13.69 8.79
CA CYS A 150 16.23 12.67 8.26
C CYS A 150 16.99 11.69 7.35
N LYS A 151 17.80 12.18 6.43
CA LYS A 151 18.63 11.34 5.55
C LYS A 151 19.60 10.45 6.34
N GLU A 152 20.28 11.01 7.33
CA GLU A 152 21.19 10.25 8.20
C GLU A 152 20.44 9.11 8.90
N GLY A 153 19.27 9.39 9.49
CA GLY A 153 18.43 8.36 10.11
C GLY A 153 18.02 7.25 9.13
N LEU A 154 17.61 7.63 7.92
CA LEU A 154 17.25 6.68 6.87
C LEU A 154 18.43 5.82 6.41
N PHE A 155 19.62 6.41 6.22
CA PHE A 155 20.83 5.66 5.87
C PHE A 155 21.20 4.64 6.94
N ARG A 156 21.05 4.99 8.21
CA ARG A 156 21.33 4.07 9.33
C ARG A 156 20.39 2.86 9.27
N LEU A 157 19.09 3.07 9.04
CA LEU A 157 18.12 1.97 8.96
C LEU A 157 18.30 1.14 7.67
N ARG A 158 18.64 1.74 6.54
CA ARG A 158 18.97 0.99 5.30
C ARG A 158 20.17 0.06 5.48
N ARG A 159 21.17 0.43 6.27
CA ARG A 159 22.30 -0.45 6.60
C ARG A 159 21.89 -1.74 7.32
N LEU A 160 20.71 -1.74 7.96
CA LEU A 160 20.12 -2.94 8.57
C LEU A 160 19.32 -3.78 7.56
N GLY A 161 19.29 -3.38 6.28
CA GLY A 161 18.57 -4.06 5.23
C GLY A 161 17.09 -3.71 5.13
N VAL A 162 16.66 -2.59 5.73
CA VAL A 162 15.31 -2.08 5.62
C VAL A 162 15.13 -1.40 4.26
N LEU A 163 14.02 -1.71 3.57
CA LEU A 163 13.66 -1.05 2.32
C LEU A 163 12.99 0.29 2.60
N LEU A 164 13.26 1.28 1.75
CA LEU A 164 12.73 2.63 1.87
C LEU A 164 11.66 2.88 0.82
N HIS A 165 10.49 3.29 1.25
CA HIS A 165 9.39 3.72 0.39
C HIS A 165 9.10 5.21 0.59
N LEU A 166 8.95 5.95 -0.49
CA LEU A 166 8.42 7.31 -0.47
C LEU A 166 6.91 7.26 -0.68
N MET A 167 6.15 7.65 0.34
CA MET A 167 4.69 7.68 0.30
C MET A 167 4.21 9.01 -0.34
N ASP A 168 2.93 9.01 -0.75
CA ASP A 168 2.23 10.22 -1.23
C ASP A 168 3.02 11.01 -2.29
N PHE A 169 3.62 10.27 -3.22
CA PHE A 169 4.43 10.85 -4.29
C PHE A 169 3.54 11.59 -5.30
N THR A 170 3.86 12.87 -5.52
CA THR A 170 3.16 13.78 -6.43
C THR A 170 4.06 14.34 -7.54
N GLY A 171 5.37 14.02 -7.50
CA GLY A 171 6.35 14.47 -8.50
C GLY A 171 6.81 15.93 -8.31
N THR A 172 6.76 16.46 -7.09
CA THR A 172 7.33 17.80 -6.82
C THR A 172 8.85 17.78 -6.99
N SER A 173 9.45 18.96 -7.20
CA SER A 173 10.90 19.11 -7.37
C SER A 173 11.68 18.53 -6.20
N GLU A 174 11.18 18.73 -4.97
CA GLU A 174 11.79 18.22 -3.75
C GLU A 174 11.75 16.69 -3.69
N GLN A 175 10.62 16.10 -4.11
CA GLN A 175 10.47 14.65 -4.17
C GLN A 175 11.35 14.04 -5.26
N LEU A 176 11.47 14.67 -6.43
CA LEU A 176 12.36 14.22 -7.49
C LEU A 176 13.82 14.28 -7.05
N HIS A 177 14.23 15.36 -6.40
CA HIS A 177 15.57 15.48 -5.84
C HIS A 177 15.84 14.41 -4.77
N PHE A 178 14.86 14.14 -3.90
CA PHE A 178 14.96 13.05 -2.93
C PHE A 178 15.11 11.67 -3.60
N LEU A 179 14.42 11.41 -4.72
CA LEU A 179 14.60 10.17 -5.49
C LEU A 179 16.03 10.02 -6.01
N GLU A 180 16.62 11.10 -6.52
CA GLU A 180 17.99 11.09 -7.05
C GLU A 180 19.03 10.81 -5.95
N GLU A 181 18.88 11.44 -4.79
CA GLU A 181 19.85 11.32 -3.70
C GLU A 181 19.67 10.03 -2.87
N MET A 182 18.44 9.70 -2.51
CA MET A 182 18.16 8.60 -1.59
C MET A 182 17.91 7.28 -2.29
N GLN A 183 17.56 7.31 -3.58
CA GLN A 183 17.23 6.12 -4.36
C GLN A 183 16.32 5.15 -3.57
N PRO A 184 15.09 5.56 -3.19
CA PRO A 184 14.21 4.69 -2.45
C PRO A 184 13.89 3.44 -3.26
N ASP A 185 13.54 2.36 -2.58
CA ASP A 185 13.19 1.10 -3.21
C ASP A 185 11.82 1.16 -3.88
N ALA A 186 10.94 2.05 -3.40
CA ALA A 186 9.60 2.23 -3.96
C ALA A 186 9.03 3.64 -3.77
N ILE A 187 8.04 3.98 -4.61
CA ILE A 187 7.17 5.14 -4.45
C ILE A 187 5.71 4.72 -4.40
N HIS A 188 4.90 5.47 -3.65
CA HIS A 188 3.46 5.29 -3.57
C HIS A 188 2.75 6.52 -4.16
N ILE A 189 1.85 6.29 -5.10
CA ILE A 189 1.14 7.31 -5.86
C ILE A 189 -0.34 7.19 -5.58
N GLU A 190 -0.97 8.27 -5.16
CA GLU A 190 -2.43 8.34 -5.05
C GLU A 190 -3.04 8.45 -6.45
N ILE A 191 -3.48 7.32 -6.98
CA ILE A 191 -3.95 7.21 -8.36
C ILE A 191 -5.23 8.04 -8.61
N GLY A 192 -6.04 8.23 -7.57
CA GLY A 192 -7.28 8.99 -7.65
C GLY A 192 -7.11 10.44 -8.10
N GLN A 193 -5.93 11.05 -7.87
CA GLN A 193 -5.64 12.42 -8.32
C GLN A 193 -5.63 12.57 -9.85
N PHE A 194 -5.42 11.48 -10.60
CA PHE A 194 -5.34 11.49 -12.06
C PHE A 194 -6.67 11.15 -12.76
N ARG A 195 -7.79 11.05 -12.04
CA ARG A 195 -9.08 10.70 -12.65
C ARG A 195 -9.52 11.68 -13.73
N ASN A 196 -9.18 12.96 -13.54
CA ASN A 196 -9.55 14.06 -14.44
C ASN A 196 -8.34 14.78 -15.05
N GLN A 197 -7.19 14.13 -15.04
CA GLN A 197 -5.93 14.68 -15.53
C GLN A 197 -5.22 13.67 -16.44
N ALA A 198 -4.29 14.18 -17.27
CA ALA A 198 -3.43 13.31 -18.04
C ALA A 198 -2.56 12.44 -17.12
N LEU A 199 -2.45 11.15 -17.44
CA LEU A 199 -1.61 10.23 -16.71
C LEU A 199 -0.13 10.57 -16.93
N PRO A 200 0.71 10.62 -15.89
CA PRO A 200 2.13 10.96 -15.98
C PRO A 200 2.96 9.76 -16.46
N ILE A 201 2.65 9.24 -17.65
CA ILE A 201 3.21 7.99 -18.20
C ILE A 201 4.74 8.07 -18.31
N ASP A 202 5.28 9.18 -18.82
CA ASP A 202 6.72 9.31 -19.04
C ASP A 202 7.49 9.42 -17.73
N LEU A 203 6.95 10.12 -16.73
CA LEU A 203 7.53 10.19 -15.39
C LEU A 203 7.59 8.79 -14.74
N ILE A 204 6.49 8.05 -14.79
CA ILE A 204 6.45 6.69 -14.20
C ILE A 204 7.40 5.75 -14.94
N ARG A 205 7.50 5.87 -16.27
CA ARG A 205 8.47 5.09 -17.07
C ARG A 205 9.92 5.40 -16.66
N GLN A 206 10.27 6.66 -16.43
CA GLN A 206 11.60 7.06 -15.96
C GLN A 206 11.89 6.51 -14.57
N ILE A 207 10.94 6.61 -13.63
CA ILE A 207 11.08 6.07 -12.28
C ILE A 207 11.32 4.55 -12.31
N ARG A 208 10.55 3.82 -13.12
CA ARG A 208 10.73 2.37 -13.29
C ARG A 208 12.06 2.00 -13.95
N ALA A 209 12.58 2.84 -14.85
CA ALA A 209 13.91 2.65 -15.44
C ALA A 209 15.04 2.75 -14.40
N LEU A 210 14.81 3.45 -13.28
CA LEU A 210 15.69 3.48 -12.11
C LEU A 210 15.52 2.24 -11.19
N GLN A 211 14.70 1.26 -11.59
CA GLN A 211 14.37 0.06 -10.79
C GLN A 211 13.63 0.37 -9.48
N ILE A 212 12.99 1.52 -9.38
CA ILE A 212 12.14 1.90 -8.26
C ILE A 212 10.76 1.26 -8.48
N GLN A 213 10.28 0.49 -7.51
CA GLN A 213 8.95 -0.11 -7.55
C GLN A 213 7.86 0.95 -7.40
N THR A 214 6.73 0.74 -8.06
CA THR A 214 5.61 1.68 -8.07
C THR A 214 4.37 1.06 -7.45
N TYR A 215 3.74 1.82 -6.54
CA TYR A 215 2.54 1.43 -5.81
C TYR A 215 1.42 2.43 -6.10
N ALA A 216 0.26 1.94 -6.51
CA ALA A 216 -0.96 2.74 -6.57
C ALA A 216 -1.70 2.65 -5.24
N SER A 217 -1.92 3.80 -4.60
CA SER A 217 -2.59 3.91 -3.30
C SER A 217 -4.01 4.42 -3.42
N HIS A 218 -4.82 4.16 -2.38
CA HIS A 218 -6.18 4.68 -2.22
C HIS A 218 -7.11 4.36 -3.39
N LEU A 219 -6.98 3.15 -3.99
CA LEU A 219 -7.89 2.72 -5.03
C LEU A 219 -9.32 2.61 -4.48
N THR A 220 -10.25 3.37 -5.07
CA THR A 220 -11.66 3.38 -4.68
C THR A 220 -12.61 3.09 -5.84
N LEU A 221 -12.18 3.36 -7.07
CA LEU A 221 -12.94 3.15 -8.30
C LEU A 221 -12.23 2.15 -9.22
N ILE A 222 -12.97 1.47 -10.06
CA ILE A 222 -12.40 0.59 -11.11
C ILE A 222 -11.52 1.37 -12.08
N GLN A 223 -11.86 2.64 -12.32
CA GLN A 223 -11.02 3.55 -13.11
C GLN A 223 -9.60 3.68 -12.52
N ASP A 224 -9.45 3.73 -11.20
CA ASP A 224 -8.14 3.80 -10.55
C ASP A 224 -7.28 2.58 -10.90
N LEU A 225 -7.88 1.39 -10.91
CA LEU A 225 -7.20 0.16 -11.29
C LEU A 225 -6.81 0.17 -12.79
N THR A 226 -7.69 0.70 -13.65
CA THR A 226 -7.39 0.88 -15.09
C THR A 226 -6.25 1.87 -15.29
N ASN A 227 -6.26 3.00 -14.58
CA ASN A 227 -5.19 4.00 -14.63
C ASN A 227 -3.87 3.42 -14.13
N ALA A 228 -3.87 2.69 -13.01
CA ALA A 228 -2.69 2.01 -12.49
C ALA A 228 -2.10 1.01 -13.50
N SER A 229 -2.96 0.22 -14.15
CA SER A 229 -2.56 -0.71 -15.19
C SER A 229 -1.97 0.01 -16.42
N THR A 230 -2.57 1.11 -16.85
CA THR A 230 -2.08 1.94 -17.98
C THR A 230 -0.71 2.54 -17.69
N LEU A 231 -0.48 2.98 -16.46
CA LEU A 231 0.82 3.47 -16.00
C LEU A 231 1.87 2.36 -15.83
N GLY A 232 1.47 1.09 -15.86
CA GLY A 232 2.35 -0.04 -15.60
C GLY A 232 2.79 -0.11 -14.14
N ILE A 233 1.94 0.28 -13.19
CA ILE A 233 2.22 0.21 -11.76
C ILE A 233 2.41 -1.26 -11.33
N ASP A 234 3.33 -1.50 -10.40
CA ASP A 234 3.70 -2.85 -9.98
C ASP A 234 2.76 -3.42 -8.90
N HIS A 235 2.31 -2.57 -7.98
CA HIS A 235 1.48 -2.95 -6.83
C HIS A 235 0.31 -1.98 -6.62
N CYS A 236 -0.75 -2.47 -5.99
CA CYS A 236 -1.92 -1.64 -5.70
C CYS A 236 -2.57 -2.01 -4.37
N TYR A 237 -3.18 -1.02 -3.70
CA TYR A 237 -3.94 -1.19 -2.47
C TYR A 237 -4.99 -0.08 -2.29
N GLY A 238 -5.96 -0.35 -1.45
CA GLY A 238 -7.06 0.57 -1.15
C GLY A 238 -8.38 -0.16 -0.99
N GLY A 239 -9.43 0.55 -0.65
CA GLY A 239 -10.74 -0.02 -0.34
C GLY A 239 -11.38 -0.81 -1.48
N LEU A 240 -11.05 -0.48 -2.75
CA LEU A 240 -11.49 -1.25 -3.91
C LEU A 240 -10.89 -2.65 -3.91
N MET A 241 -9.62 -2.80 -3.53
CA MET A 241 -8.93 -4.07 -3.51
C MET A 241 -9.38 -4.92 -2.33
N MET A 242 -9.19 -4.40 -1.13
CA MET A 242 -9.61 -5.04 0.12
C MET A 242 -9.59 -4.01 1.25
N PRO A 243 -10.61 -3.98 2.12
CA PRO A 243 -10.55 -3.18 3.33
C PRO A 243 -9.45 -3.70 4.25
N PRO A 244 -8.99 -2.88 5.22
CA PRO A 244 -8.06 -3.33 6.24
C PRO A 244 -8.52 -4.61 6.94
N VAL A 245 -7.60 -5.52 7.19
CA VAL A 245 -7.86 -6.84 7.77
C VAL A 245 -6.93 -7.10 8.96
N SER A 246 -7.31 -8.03 9.84
CA SER A 246 -6.45 -8.48 10.92
C SER A 246 -5.30 -9.37 10.41
N ARG A 247 -4.23 -9.53 11.22
CA ARG A 247 -3.11 -10.41 10.90
C ARG A 247 -3.51 -11.86 10.61
N HIS A 248 -4.56 -12.36 11.26
CA HIS A 248 -5.09 -13.71 11.02
C HIS A 248 -5.86 -13.80 9.69
N GLN A 249 -6.61 -12.76 9.34
CA GLN A 249 -7.33 -12.71 8.07
C GLN A 249 -6.37 -12.60 6.90
N THR A 250 -5.26 -11.88 7.06
CA THR A 250 -4.21 -11.79 6.02
C THR A 250 -3.66 -13.18 5.65
N LEU A 251 -3.44 -14.07 6.61
CA LEU A 251 -3.01 -15.46 6.34
C LEU A 251 -4.04 -16.28 5.56
N GLN A 252 -5.31 -15.89 5.60
CA GLN A 252 -6.40 -16.59 4.92
C GLN A 252 -6.65 -16.07 3.50
N ILE A 253 -5.93 -15.04 3.07
CA ILE A 253 -6.02 -14.52 1.71
C ILE A 253 -5.49 -15.58 0.75
N ASP A 254 -6.38 -16.05 -0.14
CA ASP A 254 -6.09 -17.05 -1.15
C ASP A 254 -6.01 -16.37 -2.52
N ASP A 255 -4.80 -16.30 -3.06
CA ASP A 255 -4.51 -15.65 -4.33
C ASP A 255 -5.35 -16.21 -5.49
N SER A 256 -5.63 -17.52 -5.49
CA SER A 256 -6.46 -18.14 -6.54
C SER A 256 -7.92 -17.69 -6.51
N ARG A 257 -8.41 -17.31 -5.34
CA ARG A 257 -9.78 -16.78 -5.17
C ARG A 257 -9.86 -15.30 -5.48
N LEU A 258 -8.79 -14.54 -5.16
CA LEU A 258 -8.67 -13.13 -5.56
C LEU A 258 -8.70 -13.01 -7.08
N ALA A 259 -7.88 -13.79 -7.78
CA ALA A 259 -7.85 -13.80 -9.23
C ALA A 259 -9.26 -14.06 -9.81
N ARG A 260 -9.96 -15.09 -9.33
CA ARG A 260 -11.32 -15.38 -9.78
C ARG A 260 -12.32 -14.27 -9.48
N ALA A 261 -12.21 -13.61 -8.33
CA ALA A 261 -13.08 -12.49 -7.97
C ALA A 261 -12.90 -11.30 -8.91
N ILE A 262 -11.66 -10.94 -9.21
CA ILE A 262 -11.33 -9.82 -10.09
C ILE A 262 -11.70 -10.12 -11.54
N PHE A 263 -11.38 -11.31 -12.05
CA PHE A 263 -11.81 -11.71 -13.40
C PHE A 263 -13.34 -11.74 -13.57
N SER A 264 -14.09 -12.05 -12.50
CA SER A 264 -15.55 -11.98 -12.55
C SER A 264 -16.11 -10.55 -12.60
N LEU A 265 -15.31 -9.52 -12.25
CA LEU A 265 -15.68 -8.11 -12.38
C LEU A 265 -15.39 -7.55 -13.79
N HIS A 266 -14.65 -8.27 -14.64
CA HIS A 266 -14.28 -7.88 -15.99
C HIS A 266 -14.73 -8.89 -17.07
N PRO A 267 -16.01 -9.27 -17.17
CA PRO A 267 -16.43 -10.35 -18.07
C PRO A 267 -16.35 -10.02 -19.58
N HIS A 268 -16.09 -8.80 -20.01
CA HIS A 268 -16.39 -8.37 -21.38
C HIS A 268 -15.21 -8.00 -22.30
N LYS A 269 -13.95 -8.16 -21.90
CA LYS A 269 -12.82 -7.79 -22.79
C LYS A 269 -12.28 -8.93 -23.69
N HIS A 270 -12.78 -10.15 -23.60
CA HIS A 270 -12.22 -11.29 -24.34
C HIS A 270 -13.14 -11.87 -25.46
N GLN A 271 -14.27 -11.26 -25.80
CA GLN A 271 -15.16 -11.80 -26.84
C GLN A 271 -15.06 -11.14 -28.23
N ASN A 272 -14.28 -10.10 -28.45
CA ASN A 272 -14.23 -9.40 -29.73
C ASN A 272 -12.92 -9.55 -30.54
N GLN A 273 -12.16 -10.63 -30.38
CA GLN A 273 -11.00 -10.89 -31.25
C GLN A 273 -11.12 -12.11 -32.19
N ASN A 274 -12.25 -12.78 -32.23
CA ASN A 274 -12.47 -13.88 -33.16
C ASN A 274 -13.74 -13.69 -33.99
N GLY A 275 -13.70 -12.73 -34.89
CA GLY A 275 -14.80 -12.54 -35.84
C GLY A 275 -14.42 -11.57 -36.93
N ASP A 276 -13.46 -11.93 -37.79
CA ASP A 276 -13.44 -11.57 -39.23
C ASP A 276 -12.33 -12.37 -39.90
N LYS A 277 -12.77 -13.40 -40.58
CA LYS A 277 -12.10 -13.99 -41.75
C LYS A 277 -13.11 -14.07 -42.84
#